data_97785dc3363eeb56edf273c94b5c97ea
#
_entry.id   97785dc3363eeb56edf273c94b5c97ea
#
_cell.length_a   1.000
_cell.length_b   1.000
_cell.length_c   1.000
_cell.angle_alpha   90.00
_cell.angle_beta   90.00
_cell.angle_gamma   90.00
#
_symmetry.space_group_name_H-M   'P 1'
#
loop_
_entity.id
_entity.type
_entity.pdbx_description
1 polymer ?
#
loop_
_entity_poly.entity_id
_entity_poly.type
_entity_poly.pdbx_seq_one_letter_code
_entity_poly.pdbx_strand_id
1 'polypeptide(L)'
;WTAIGLAIGTYLNWLIVAKRLRRYTHKANNSITLPAFFENRYRDKSHALMAISAIMIVIFFVPYTASGFAACGKLFSTLFGVSYLPAMIISAIVIVLYTTLGGFLAASMTDLIQSIIMTIALFIVVIFGIHTAGGFDAIIANAKSMNGYLSLFSSYDPAAGASVPYKSLTIASTLAWGLGY
;
A
#
# COMPACT_ATOMS: atom_id res chain seq x y z
N TRP A 1 9.08 12.26 0.33
CA TRP A 1 9.05 11.89 -1.07
C TRP A 1 8.05 10.77 -1.34
N THR A 2 8.00 9.72 -0.54
CA THR A 2 7.04 8.61 -0.72
C THR A 2 5.58 9.10 -0.72
N ALA A 3 5.18 9.93 0.23
CA ALA A 3 3.82 10.47 0.30
C ALA A 3 3.49 11.34 -0.93
N ILE A 4 4.44 12.17 -1.37
CA ILE A 4 4.30 13.00 -2.57
C ILE A 4 4.16 12.10 -3.82
N GLY A 5 5.03 11.11 -3.96
CA GLY A 5 5.00 10.16 -5.06
C GLY A 5 3.69 9.38 -5.13
N LEU A 6 3.23 8.84 -3.99
CA LEU A 6 1.95 8.13 -3.90
C LEU A 6 0.77 9.02 -4.25
N ALA A 7 0.68 10.22 -3.70
CA ALA A 7 -0.43 11.13 -3.96
C ALA A 7 -0.51 11.52 -5.43
N ILE A 8 0.62 11.94 -6.02
CA ILE A 8 0.69 12.33 -7.43
C ILE A 8 0.46 11.12 -8.33
N GLY A 9 1.13 9.99 -8.06
CA GLY A 9 1.04 8.78 -8.88
C GLY A 9 -0.37 8.21 -8.90
N THR A 10 -1.00 8.08 -7.75
CA THR A 10 -2.40 7.61 -7.65
C THR A 10 -3.35 8.55 -8.39
N TYR A 11 -3.22 9.86 -8.19
CA TYR A 11 -4.05 10.84 -8.89
C TYR A 11 -3.90 10.76 -10.41
N LEU A 12 -2.66 10.72 -10.91
CA LEU A 12 -2.39 10.59 -12.35
C LEU A 12 -2.88 9.25 -12.91
N ASN A 13 -2.74 8.16 -12.16
CA ASN A 13 -3.25 6.85 -12.56
C ASN A 13 -4.78 6.88 -12.76
N TRP A 14 -5.51 7.42 -11.80
CA TRP A 14 -6.97 7.54 -11.92
C TRP A 14 -7.39 8.49 -13.06
N LEU A 15 -6.69 9.59 -13.24
CA LEU A 15 -7.02 10.58 -14.26
C LEU A 15 -6.72 10.08 -15.68
N ILE A 16 -5.57 9.45 -15.89
CA ILE A 16 -5.05 9.13 -17.22
C ILE A 16 -5.28 7.67 -17.57
N VAL A 17 -4.90 6.75 -16.68
CA VAL A 17 -4.86 5.31 -16.99
C VAL A 17 -6.22 4.67 -16.81
N ALA A 18 -6.87 4.85 -15.68
CA ALA A 18 -8.10 4.13 -15.33
C ALA A 18 -9.22 4.34 -16.35
N LYS A 19 -9.47 5.59 -16.76
CA LYS A 19 -10.50 5.92 -17.76
C LYS A 19 -10.20 5.30 -19.12
N ARG A 20 -8.94 5.33 -19.56
CA ARG A 20 -8.52 4.73 -20.82
C ARG A 20 -8.59 3.21 -20.76
N LEU A 21 -8.05 2.62 -19.70
CA LEU A 21 -8.05 1.19 -19.47
C LEU A 21 -9.49 0.64 -19.49
N ARG A 22 -10.41 1.28 -18.74
CA ARG A 22 -11.82 0.86 -18.73
C ARG A 22 -12.48 0.86 -20.11
N ARG A 23 -12.19 1.86 -20.93
CA ARG A 23 -12.70 1.91 -22.32
C ARG A 23 -12.14 0.79 -23.18
N TYR A 24 -10.86 0.48 -23.03
CA TYR A 24 -10.20 -0.57 -23.80
C TYR A 24 -10.60 -1.96 -23.33
N THR A 25 -10.73 -2.20 -22.04
CA THR A 25 -11.19 -3.49 -21.50
C THR A 25 -12.62 -3.81 -21.93
N HIS A 26 -13.49 -2.79 -21.97
CA HIS A 26 -14.85 -2.96 -22.50
C HIS A 26 -14.85 -3.36 -23.97
N LYS A 27 -14.01 -2.74 -24.81
CA LYS A 27 -13.87 -3.11 -26.23
C LYS A 27 -13.19 -4.47 -26.43
N ALA A 28 -12.36 -4.89 -25.50
CA ALA A 28 -11.67 -6.18 -25.48
C ALA A 28 -12.51 -7.24 -24.74
N ASN A 29 -13.71 -7.50 -25.23
CA ASN A 29 -14.65 -8.51 -24.71
C ASN A 29 -15.01 -8.30 -23.22
N ASN A 30 -15.09 -7.04 -22.78
CA ASN A 30 -15.36 -6.66 -21.38
C ASN A 30 -14.45 -7.39 -20.36
N SER A 31 -13.17 -7.47 -20.67
CA SER A 31 -12.19 -8.17 -19.86
C SER A 31 -12.10 -7.58 -18.45
N ILE A 32 -12.30 -8.40 -17.42
CA ILE A 32 -12.30 -7.97 -16.02
C ILE A 32 -10.89 -7.95 -15.44
N THR A 33 -10.02 -8.86 -15.89
CA THR A 33 -8.64 -8.99 -15.42
C THR A 33 -7.63 -8.52 -16.46
N LEU A 34 -6.46 -8.06 -16.03
CA LEU A 34 -5.37 -7.68 -16.95
C LEU A 34 -4.89 -8.84 -17.83
N PRO A 35 -4.70 -10.06 -17.33
CA PRO A 35 -4.36 -11.20 -18.18
C PRO A 35 -5.38 -11.44 -19.30
N ALA A 36 -6.67 -11.46 -18.98
CA ALA A 36 -7.72 -11.59 -19.98
C ALA A 36 -7.78 -10.39 -20.95
N PHE A 37 -7.48 -9.19 -20.46
CA PHE A 37 -7.38 -8.01 -21.31
C PHE A 37 -6.25 -8.13 -22.33
N PHE A 38 -5.07 -8.58 -21.95
CA PHE A 38 -3.97 -8.77 -22.89
C PHE A 38 -4.29 -9.82 -23.94
N GLU A 39 -4.82 -10.97 -23.54
CA GLU A 39 -5.27 -12.02 -24.46
C GLU A 39 -6.27 -11.49 -25.49
N ASN A 40 -7.34 -10.87 -25.03
CA ASN A 40 -8.40 -10.36 -25.90
C ASN A 40 -7.92 -9.17 -26.78
N ARG A 41 -7.09 -8.29 -26.22
CA ARG A 41 -6.56 -7.11 -26.91
C ARG A 41 -5.66 -7.49 -28.08
N TYR A 42 -4.78 -8.48 -27.88
CA TYR A 42 -3.86 -8.93 -28.90
C TYR A 42 -4.35 -10.13 -29.69
N ARG A 43 -5.58 -10.61 -29.39
CA ARG A 43 -6.22 -11.77 -30.04
C ARG A 43 -5.30 -13.01 -30.00
N ASP A 44 -4.66 -13.23 -28.87
CA ASP A 44 -3.71 -14.32 -28.66
C ASP A 44 -4.46 -15.64 -28.57
N LYS A 45 -4.29 -16.47 -29.61
CA LYS A 45 -4.89 -17.81 -29.67
C LYS A 45 -4.11 -18.86 -28.89
N SER A 46 -2.87 -18.54 -28.53
CA SER A 46 -1.97 -19.43 -27.78
C SER A 46 -2.18 -19.39 -26.27
N HIS A 47 -2.93 -18.40 -25.78
CA HIS A 47 -3.11 -18.08 -24.36
C HIS A 47 -1.82 -17.73 -23.62
N ALA A 48 -0.72 -17.53 -24.35
CA ALA A 48 0.61 -17.28 -23.77
C ALA A 48 0.65 -15.95 -23.02
N LEU A 49 0.04 -14.89 -23.57
CA LEU A 49 0.01 -13.58 -22.92
C LEU A 49 -0.79 -13.61 -21.60
N MET A 50 -1.89 -14.35 -21.57
CA MET A 50 -2.65 -14.55 -20.34
C MET A 50 -1.84 -15.32 -19.31
N ALA A 51 -1.21 -16.42 -19.70
CA ALA A 51 -0.40 -17.25 -18.80
C ALA A 51 0.80 -16.48 -18.23
N ILE A 52 1.57 -15.78 -19.08
CA ILE A 52 2.73 -14.99 -18.65
C ILE A 52 2.29 -13.88 -17.69
N SER A 53 1.24 -13.15 -18.03
CA SER A 53 0.73 -12.07 -17.17
C SER A 53 0.24 -12.61 -15.82
N ALA A 54 -0.45 -13.74 -15.80
CA ALA A 54 -0.91 -14.38 -14.57
C ALA A 54 0.27 -14.86 -13.70
N ILE A 55 1.28 -15.47 -14.30
CA ILE A 55 2.50 -15.90 -13.58
C ILE A 55 3.22 -14.71 -12.97
N MET A 56 3.38 -13.63 -13.72
CA MET A 56 4.00 -12.41 -13.19
C MET A 56 3.22 -11.83 -11.99
N ILE A 57 1.89 -11.78 -12.07
CA ILE A 57 1.06 -11.36 -10.96
C ILE A 57 1.30 -12.25 -9.73
N VAL A 58 1.30 -13.57 -9.89
CA VAL A 58 1.52 -14.51 -8.78
C VAL A 58 2.90 -14.31 -8.15
N ILE A 59 3.96 -14.19 -8.95
CA ILE A 59 5.34 -13.98 -8.46
C ILE A 59 5.45 -12.75 -7.56
N PHE A 60 4.79 -11.65 -7.92
CA PHE A 60 4.89 -10.41 -7.14
C PHE A 60 3.87 -10.34 -6.00
N PHE A 61 2.68 -10.89 -6.17
CA PHE A 61 1.63 -10.78 -5.16
C PHE A 61 1.73 -11.83 -4.05
N VAL A 62 2.36 -12.99 -4.28
CA VAL A 62 2.57 -13.98 -3.20
C VAL A 62 3.44 -13.42 -2.08
N PRO A 63 4.62 -12.83 -2.33
CA PRO A 63 5.41 -12.17 -1.28
C PRO A 63 4.67 -10.99 -0.62
N TYR A 64 3.93 -10.22 -1.39
CA TYR A 64 3.12 -9.12 -0.87
C TYR A 64 2.06 -9.60 0.12
N THR A 65 1.29 -10.62 -0.24
CA THR A 65 0.28 -11.23 0.63
C THR A 65 0.90 -11.87 1.88
N ALA A 66 2.04 -12.56 1.71
CA ALA A 66 2.78 -13.14 2.83
C ALA A 66 3.23 -12.07 3.84
N SER A 67 3.67 -10.90 3.36
CA SER A 67 4.05 -9.78 4.23
C SER A 67 2.84 -9.25 5.03
N GLY A 68 1.64 -9.23 4.42
CA GLY A 68 0.40 -8.88 5.09
C GLY A 68 0.05 -9.83 6.23
N PHE A 69 0.16 -11.15 6.01
CA PHE A 69 -0.07 -12.14 7.07
C PHE A 69 0.95 -12.02 8.20
N ALA A 70 2.21 -11.78 7.88
CA ALA A 70 3.25 -11.54 8.86
C ALA A 70 2.96 -10.29 9.71
N ALA A 71 2.49 -9.21 9.09
CA ALA A 71 2.09 -8.00 9.79
C ALA A 71 0.91 -8.24 10.75
N CYS A 72 -0.10 -9.00 10.31
CA CYS A 72 -1.22 -9.42 11.18
C CYS A 72 -0.73 -10.22 12.38
N GLY A 73 0.14 -11.22 12.17
CA GLY A 73 0.71 -12.01 13.25
C GLY A 73 1.46 -11.16 14.27
N LYS A 74 2.27 -10.21 13.81
CA LYS A 74 3.00 -9.27 14.67
C LYS A 74 2.05 -8.35 15.45
N LEU A 75 1.02 -7.82 14.79
CA LEU A 75 0.03 -6.95 15.40
C LEU A 75 -0.70 -7.66 16.56
N PHE A 76 -1.26 -8.84 16.31
CA PHE A 76 -1.98 -9.61 17.32
C PHE A 76 -1.07 -10.06 18.46
N SER A 77 0.16 -10.47 18.16
CA SER A 77 1.16 -10.80 19.18
C SER A 77 1.46 -9.60 20.09
N THR A 78 1.62 -8.41 19.51
CA THR A 78 1.92 -7.21 20.28
C THR A 78 0.74 -6.70 21.11
N LEU A 79 -0.48 -6.76 20.57
CA LEU A 79 -1.66 -6.22 21.25
C LEU A 79 -2.25 -7.17 22.30
N PHE A 80 -2.26 -8.47 22.02
CA PHE A 80 -2.93 -9.47 22.84
C PHE A 80 -1.99 -10.43 23.56
N GLY A 81 -0.67 -10.31 23.34
CA GLY A 81 0.31 -11.21 23.97
C GLY A 81 0.27 -12.66 23.47
N VAL A 82 -0.42 -12.92 22.34
CA VAL A 82 -0.53 -14.26 21.74
C VAL A 82 0.76 -14.61 21.00
N SER A 83 1.08 -15.89 20.90
CA SER A 83 2.23 -16.35 20.10
C SER A 83 2.07 -15.95 18.64
N TYR A 84 3.15 -15.46 18.03
CA TYR A 84 3.18 -14.93 16.66
C TYR A 84 2.63 -15.90 15.62
N LEU A 85 3.10 -17.15 15.62
CA LEU A 85 2.77 -18.13 14.59
C LEU A 85 1.28 -18.53 14.59
N PRO A 86 0.65 -18.89 15.73
CA PRO A 86 -0.78 -19.12 15.76
C PRO A 86 -1.61 -17.89 15.35
N ALA A 87 -1.24 -16.70 15.80
CA ALA A 87 -1.92 -15.48 15.43
C ALA A 87 -1.89 -15.23 13.90
N MET A 88 -0.75 -15.44 13.27
CA MET A 88 -0.58 -15.32 11.83
C MET A 88 -1.43 -16.35 11.07
N ILE A 89 -1.40 -17.62 11.49
CA ILE A 89 -2.15 -18.70 10.84
C ILE A 89 -3.65 -18.48 10.95
N ILE A 90 -4.15 -18.14 12.15
CA ILE A 90 -5.58 -17.87 12.36
C ILE A 90 -6.04 -16.69 11.51
N SER A 91 -5.26 -15.60 11.46
CA SER A 91 -5.56 -14.45 10.63
C SER A 91 -5.61 -14.82 9.14
N ALA A 92 -4.65 -15.61 8.66
CA ALA A 92 -4.63 -16.09 7.29
C ALA A 92 -5.86 -16.95 6.95
N ILE A 93 -6.24 -17.88 7.84
CA ILE A 93 -7.42 -18.72 7.66
C ILE A 93 -8.69 -17.88 7.58
N VAL A 94 -8.87 -16.90 8.47
CA VAL A 94 -10.04 -16.01 8.47
C VAL A 94 -10.13 -15.23 7.17
N ILE A 95 -8.99 -14.63 6.71
CA ILE A 95 -8.94 -13.86 5.46
C ILE A 95 -9.28 -14.75 4.26
N VAL A 96 -8.67 -15.93 4.17
CA VAL A 96 -8.93 -16.87 3.06
C VAL A 96 -10.38 -17.32 3.06
N LEU A 97 -10.95 -17.64 4.23
CA LEU A 97 -12.34 -18.11 4.35
C LEU A 97 -13.32 -17.03 3.86
N TYR A 98 -13.26 -15.80 4.39
CA TYR A 98 -14.24 -14.79 3.98
C TYR A 98 -14.06 -14.36 2.51
N THR A 99 -12.82 -14.34 2.03
CA THR A 99 -12.54 -13.99 0.62
C THR A 99 -13.03 -15.09 -0.32
N THR A 100 -12.86 -16.36 0.04
CA THR A 100 -13.31 -17.49 -0.77
C THR A 100 -14.84 -17.62 -0.77
N LEU A 101 -15.49 -17.44 0.37
CA LEU A 101 -16.96 -17.56 0.49
C LEU A 101 -17.69 -16.35 -0.10
N GLY A 102 -17.17 -15.15 0.10
CA GLY A 102 -17.82 -13.91 -0.32
C GLY A 102 -17.32 -13.34 -1.64
N GLY A 103 -16.21 -13.85 -2.17
CA GLY A 103 -15.64 -13.41 -3.44
C GLY A 103 -15.26 -11.93 -3.47
N PHE A 104 -15.24 -11.36 -4.69
CA PHE A 104 -14.85 -9.97 -4.93
C PHE A 104 -15.74 -8.95 -4.21
N LEU A 105 -17.04 -9.21 -4.13
CA LEU A 105 -17.98 -8.30 -3.49
C LEU A 105 -17.70 -8.18 -1.98
N ALA A 106 -17.51 -9.30 -1.30
CA ALA A 106 -17.20 -9.30 0.13
C ALA A 106 -15.84 -8.61 0.40
N ALA A 107 -14.82 -8.90 -0.40
CA ALA A 107 -13.53 -8.23 -0.29
C ALA A 107 -13.67 -6.71 -0.44
N SER A 108 -14.36 -6.25 -1.49
CA SER A 108 -14.56 -4.81 -1.73
C SER A 108 -15.36 -4.10 -0.63
N MET A 109 -16.39 -4.77 -0.09
CA MET A 109 -17.19 -4.21 1.00
C MET A 109 -16.41 -4.15 2.31
N THR A 110 -15.63 -5.18 2.63
CA THR A 110 -14.77 -5.17 3.80
C THR A 110 -13.67 -4.11 3.69
N ASP A 111 -13.06 -3.95 2.52
CA ASP A 111 -12.05 -2.91 2.27
C ASP A 111 -12.64 -1.49 2.46
N LEU A 112 -13.87 -1.26 1.98
CA LEU A 112 -14.55 0.02 2.18
C LEU A 112 -14.77 0.30 3.68
N ILE A 113 -15.31 -0.65 4.41
CA ILE A 113 -15.55 -0.49 5.86
C ILE A 113 -14.23 -0.28 6.60
N GLN A 114 -13.22 -1.09 6.30
CA GLN A 114 -11.90 -0.98 6.90
C GLN A 114 -11.24 0.36 6.60
N SER A 115 -11.34 0.88 5.37
CA SER A 115 -10.79 2.19 5.01
C SER A 115 -11.42 3.34 5.79
N ILE A 116 -12.73 3.29 6.05
CA ILE A 116 -13.42 4.27 6.89
C ILE A 116 -12.91 4.18 8.34
N ILE A 117 -12.85 2.98 8.90
CA ILE A 117 -12.35 2.75 10.27
C ILE A 117 -10.90 3.21 10.39
N MET A 118 -10.04 2.86 9.44
CA MET A 118 -8.63 3.29 9.43
C MET A 118 -8.50 4.81 9.37
N THR A 119 -9.31 5.48 8.55
CA THR A 119 -9.29 6.94 8.45
C THR A 119 -9.66 7.58 9.78
N ILE A 120 -10.73 7.12 10.43
CA ILE A 120 -11.15 7.61 11.74
C ILE A 120 -10.06 7.34 12.80
N ALA A 121 -9.50 6.12 12.81
CA ALA A 121 -8.44 5.76 13.75
C ALA A 121 -7.19 6.63 13.58
N LEU A 122 -6.78 6.92 12.35
CA LEU A 122 -5.65 7.82 12.07
C LEU A 122 -5.91 9.25 12.60
N PHE A 123 -7.10 9.79 12.40
CA PHE A 123 -7.45 11.09 12.96
C PHE A 123 -7.39 11.09 14.50
N ILE A 124 -7.93 10.06 15.15
CA ILE A 124 -7.87 9.92 16.62
C ILE A 124 -6.42 9.85 17.10
N VAL A 125 -5.58 9.03 16.46
CA VAL A 125 -4.15 8.90 16.82
C VAL A 125 -3.41 10.22 16.64
N VAL A 126 -3.67 10.96 15.57
CA VAL A 126 -3.04 12.28 15.35
C VAL A 126 -3.47 13.27 16.43
N ILE A 127 -4.77 13.38 16.73
CA ILE A 127 -5.29 14.29 17.75
C ILE A 127 -4.72 13.92 19.13
N PHE A 128 -4.75 12.64 19.48
CA PHE A 128 -4.20 12.14 20.74
C PHE A 128 -2.69 12.40 20.83
N GLY A 129 -1.94 12.13 19.74
CA GLY A 129 -0.51 12.38 19.69
C GLY A 129 -0.15 13.85 19.86
N ILE A 130 -0.89 14.75 19.23
CA ILE A 130 -0.70 16.21 19.40
C ILE A 130 -0.95 16.62 20.87
N HIS A 131 -2.03 16.11 21.47
CA HIS A 131 -2.36 16.42 22.86
C HIS A 131 -1.30 15.91 23.83
N THR A 132 -0.86 14.65 23.64
CA THR A 132 0.16 14.01 24.52
C THR A 132 1.54 14.66 24.38
N ALA A 133 1.86 15.18 23.20
CA ALA A 133 3.12 15.87 22.94
C ALA A 133 3.18 17.31 23.50
N GLY A 134 2.11 17.80 24.11
CA GLY A 134 2.05 19.18 24.65
C GLY A 134 1.58 20.21 23.63
N GLY A 135 0.89 19.77 22.56
CA GLY A 135 0.33 20.64 21.52
C GLY A 135 1.17 20.68 20.24
N PHE A 136 0.60 21.31 19.23
CA PHE A 136 1.23 21.40 17.90
C PHE A 136 2.53 22.22 17.93
N ASP A 137 2.59 23.27 18.73
CA ASP A 137 3.78 24.13 18.86
C ASP A 137 4.96 23.35 19.47
N ALA A 138 4.72 22.50 20.47
CA ALA A 138 5.74 21.65 21.06
C ALA A 138 6.31 20.64 20.03
N ILE A 139 5.46 20.06 19.18
CA ILE A 139 5.89 19.16 18.11
C ILE A 139 6.76 19.90 17.11
N ILE A 140 6.36 21.09 16.68
CA ILE A 140 7.13 21.90 15.72
C ILE A 140 8.45 22.37 16.34
N ALA A 141 8.47 22.78 17.60
CA ALA A 141 9.69 23.17 18.30
C ALA A 141 10.67 21.98 18.38
N ASN A 142 10.18 20.80 18.74
CA ASN A 142 11.01 19.59 18.77
C ASN A 142 11.51 19.19 17.38
N ALA A 143 10.66 19.25 16.36
CA ALA A 143 11.07 18.96 14.99
C ALA A 143 12.13 19.94 14.46
N LYS A 144 12.04 21.23 14.82
CA LYS A 144 13.04 22.26 14.48
C LYS A 144 14.37 22.08 15.23
N SER A 145 14.34 21.51 16.43
CA SER A 145 15.56 21.26 17.21
C SER A 145 16.45 20.16 16.59
N MET A 146 15.86 19.28 15.79
CA MET A 146 16.56 18.22 15.07
C MET A 146 17.04 18.73 13.70
N ASN A 147 18.34 18.89 13.55
CA ASN A 147 18.92 19.47 12.33
C ASN A 147 18.60 18.63 11.09
N GLY A 148 17.93 19.24 10.10
CA GLY A 148 17.55 18.59 8.84
C GLY A 148 16.26 17.73 8.87
N TYR A 149 15.61 17.59 10.03
CA TYR A 149 14.40 16.76 10.17
C TYR A 149 13.23 17.27 9.27
N LEU A 150 13.06 18.57 9.18
CA LEU A 150 12.02 19.19 8.35
C LEU A 150 12.48 19.43 6.88
N SER A 151 13.68 18.99 6.50
CA SER A 151 14.19 19.16 5.15
C SER A 151 13.60 18.12 4.21
N LEU A 152 13.26 18.53 2.98
CA LEU A 152 12.87 17.61 1.91
C LEU A 152 14.06 16.87 1.28
N PHE A 153 15.28 17.38 1.46
CA PHE A 153 16.49 16.87 0.79
C PHE A 153 17.46 16.17 1.73
N SER A 154 17.16 16.12 3.02
CA SER A 154 17.96 15.43 4.01
C SER A 154 17.09 14.73 5.04
N SER A 155 17.66 13.71 5.71
CA SER A 155 17.06 13.08 6.88
C SER A 155 17.92 13.33 8.11
N TYR A 156 17.31 13.35 9.28
CA TYR A 156 18.01 13.33 10.54
C TYR A 156 18.48 11.90 10.83
N ASP A 157 19.78 11.72 11.08
CA ASP A 157 20.35 10.46 11.52
C ASP A 157 20.53 10.52 13.07
N PRO A 158 19.73 9.74 13.83
CA PRO A 158 19.83 9.73 15.29
C PRO A 158 21.18 9.23 15.81
N ALA A 159 21.87 8.36 15.06
CA ALA A 159 23.15 7.80 15.47
C ALA A 159 24.29 8.82 15.30
N ALA A 160 24.21 9.64 14.27
CA ALA A 160 25.20 10.71 14.00
C ALA A 160 24.81 12.04 14.65
N GLY A 161 23.56 12.21 15.11
CA GLY A 161 23.04 13.50 15.60
C GLY A 161 23.05 14.61 14.55
N ALA A 162 23.12 14.24 13.26
CA ALA A 162 23.36 15.16 12.16
C ALA A 162 22.40 14.95 10.99
N SER A 163 22.31 15.98 10.14
CA SER A 163 21.56 15.91 8.89
C SER A 163 22.37 15.21 7.81
N VAL A 164 21.80 14.17 7.21
CA VAL A 164 22.38 13.42 6.10
C VAL A 164 21.59 13.70 4.82
N PRO A 165 22.21 14.18 3.74
CA PRO A 165 21.52 14.46 2.50
C PRO A 165 21.03 13.17 1.82
N TYR A 166 19.82 13.21 1.24
CA TYR A 166 19.30 12.12 0.44
C TYR A 166 20.12 11.95 -0.84
N LYS A 167 20.48 10.72 -1.17
CA LYS A 167 21.03 10.40 -2.47
C LYS A 167 19.92 10.48 -3.52
N SER A 168 20.26 10.90 -4.75
CA SER A 168 19.30 11.00 -5.85
C SER A 168 18.55 9.68 -6.11
N LEU A 169 19.24 8.55 -5.94
CA LEU A 169 18.64 7.22 -6.05
C LEU A 169 17.57 6.98 -4.98
N THR A 170 17.77 7.44 -3.76
CA THR A 170 16.78 7.32 -2.67
C THR A 170 15.53 8.12 -2.99
N ILE A 171 15.69 9.36 -3.50
CA ILE A 171 14.56 10.20 -3.92
C ILE A 171 13.82 9.53 -5.08
N ALA A 172 14.53 9.07 -6.10
CA ALA A 172 13.94 8.40 -7.25
C ALA A 172 13.17 7.12 -6.85
N SER A 173 13.74 6.29 -5.98
CA SER A 173 13.09 5.05 -5.52
C SER A 173 11.84 5.33 -4.68
N THR A 174 11.85 6.36 -3.84
CA THR A 174 10.67 6.73 -3.04
C THR A 174 9.56 7.39 -3.86
N LEU A 175 9.90 8.16 -4.90
CA LEU A 175 8.93 8.67 -5.87
C LEU A 175 8.34 7.56 -6.73
N ALA A 176 9.13 6.54 -7.07
CA ALA A 176 8.70 5.40 -7.87
C ALA A 176 7.58 4.57 -7.21
N TRP A 177 7.40 4.66 -5.90
CA TRP A 177 6.24 4.07 -5.22
C TRP A 177 4.91 4.54 -5.81
N GLY A 178 4.83 5.78 -6.26
CA GLY A 178 3.64 6.32 -6.93
C GLY A 178 3.38 5.75 -8.33
N LEU A 179 4.37 5.17 -8.97
CA LEU A 179 4.23 4.57 -10.29
C LEU A 179 3.62 3.17 -10.27
N GLY A 180 3.60 2.52 -9.12
CA GLY A 180 3.05 1.19 -8.93
C GLY A 180 1.56 1.15 -8.54
N TYR A 181 0.92 2.29 -8.42
CA TYR A 181 -0.49 2.41 -8.00
C TYR A 181 -1.39 2.87 -9.13
#